data_2d0e4d27d86e5a7f198f2f014b30ed17
#
_entry.id   2d0e4d27d86e5a7f198f2f014b30ed17
#
_cell.length_a   1.000
_cell.length_b   1.000
_cell.length_c   1.000
_cell.angle_alpha   90.00
_cell.angle_beta   90.00
_cell.angle_gamma   90.00
#
_symmetry.space_group_name_H-M   'P 1'
#
loop_
_entity.id
_entity.type
_entity.pdbx_description
1 polymer ?
#
loop_
_entity_poly.entity_id
_entity_poly.type
_entity_poly.pdbx_seq_one_letter_code
_entity_poly.pdbx_strand_id
1 'polypeptide(L)'
;MPRLLPLLLMLVPSVVEAGSTLPPEGILYESVFFEGKRIGLHTVRVQREAGDKFIRVSSTLDLTLSRFGTLVNLRREEGARLTADGTLFGTFMHQSQQGSKGTSLIGTVIDNSLLVRVLPLDAERRIPWDPASLDPWTTLHQFAGKKLETGDTFTFSRWEPLYNRVLTVRVSVRNKERTSVGETIRELRRIELVPDALVAGTQRVVPARQTWWLDDQGLPQRRQTTLDGLGPLTFVRSDKATATAKITSGVPDVGKASFAPLNKPLRLPYQQTKLRYRVSVSGEDDLKHLFVSDDHQNVQIVEGKILLTVAPPRSGTGSAPAQPEYLAANYFLDHDDPQVQALAKRAAGEETNPWKKAQKIERFVRNFLRNDNRAELVPVSQIVQQPRGDCRHHAFLTTALLRANGLPARTAIGLLYVYRGTPVFGFHMWSEVLIEGQWRGLDSTLGNGGVSAAHVKITDHHWFKIDSLAPLLPAQKLVGKLRFELLADE
;
A
#
# COMPACT_ATOMS: atom_id res chain seq x y z
N MET A 1 11.25 13.70 63.16
CA MET A 1 10.26 13.93 62.05
C MET A 1 10.66 13.06 60.89
N PRO A 2 9.99 11.94 60.63
CA PRO A 2 10.27 11.11 59.46
C PRO A 2 9.48 11.61 58.24
N ARG A 3 10.18 11.75 57.13
CA ARG A 3 9.63 12.12 55.83
C ARG A 3 8.90 10.92 55.23
N LEU A 4 7.60 11.05 54.98
CA LEU A 4 6.80 10.13 54.19
C LEU A 4 7.17 10.27 52.71
N LEU A 5 7.67 9.18 52.10
CA LEU A 5 7.78 9.00 50.65
C LEU A 5 6.38 8.68 50.10
N PRO A 6 5.93 9.30 49.02
CA PRO A 6 4.70 8.88 48.37
C PRO A 6 4.95 7.58 47.59
N LEU A 7 4.14 6.57 47.91
CA LEU A 7 4.07 5.30 47.21
C LEU A 7 3.47 5.57 45.82
N LEU A 8 4.30 5.55 44.80
CA LEU A 8 3.89 5.64 43.39
C LEU A 8 3.27 4.29 43.00
N LEU A 9 1.93 4.22 43.01
CA LEU A 9 1.20 3.06 42.47
C LEU A 9 1.45 3.02 40.99
N MET A 10 2.38 2.17 40.52
CA MET A 10 2.47 1.77 39.10
C MET A 10 1.22 0.96 38.80
N LEU A 11 0.30 1.54 38.04
CA LEU A 11 -0.74 0.82 37.33
C LEU A 11 -0.06 -0.09 36.31
N VAL A 12 0.13 -1.35 36.67
CA VAL A 12 0.50 -2.40 35.72
C VAL A 12 -0.72 -2.60 34.83
N PRO A 13 -0.63 -2.41 33.51
CA PRO A 13 -1.74 -2.72 32.62
C PRO A 13 -2.01 -4.23 32.76
N SER A 14 -3.25 -4.59 33.09
CA SER A 14 -3.68 -5.98 33.11
C SER A 14 -3.52 -6.56 31.70
N VAL A 15 -2.57 -7.47 31.55
CA VAL A 15 -2.46 -8.33 30.37
C VAL A 15 -3.68 -9.24 30.39
N VAL A 16 -4.68 -8.92 29.59
CA VAL A 16 -5.79 -9.85 29.35
C VAL A 16 -5.22 -10.94 28.47
N GLU A 17 -5.00 -12.14 29.05
CA GLU A 17 -4.66 -13.34 28.29
C GLU A 17 -5.69 -13.50 27.16
N ALA A 18 -5.18 -13.60 25.95
CA ALA A 18 -5.97 -13.86 24.75
C ALA A 18 -6.43 -15.32 24.77
N GLY A 19 -7.50 -15.60 25.52
CA GLY A 19 -8.21 -16.86 25.36
C GLY A 19 -8.81 -16.90 23.97
N SER A 20 -8.24 -17.72 23.08
CA SER A 20 -8.75 -17.92 21.72
C SER A 20 -10.10 -18.62 21.78
N THR A 21 -11.17 -17.84 21.66
CA THR A 21 -12.49 -18.42 21.34
C THR A 21 -12.48 -18.72 19.85
N LEU A 22 -12.48 -20.02 19.53
CA LEU A 22 -12.59 -20.49 18.15
C LEU A 22 -13.86 -19.90 17.50
N PRO A 23 -13.76 -19.39 16.27
CA PRO A 23 -14.94 -18.89 15.58
C PRO A 23 -15.93 -20.04 15.33
N PRO A 24 -17.24 -19.82 15.51
CA PRO A 24 -18.25 -20.84 15.23
C PRO A 24 -18.27 -21.17 13.73
N GLU A 25 -18.59 -22.44 13.43
CA GLU A 25 -18.79 -22.85 12.03
C GLU A 25 -19.92 -22.04 11.38
N GLY A 26 -19.71 -21.72 10.09
CA GLY A 26 -20.71 -21.00 9.34
C GLY A 26 -20.10 -19.98 8.37
N ILE A 27 -21.00 -19.16 7.83
CA ILE A 27 -20.62 -18.09 6.90
C ILE A 27 -21.14 -16.76 7.43
N LEU A 28 -20.21 -15.83 7.59
CA LEU A 28 -20.51 -14.43 7.88
C LEU A 28 -20.53 -13.65 6.57
N TYR A 29 -21.54 -12.78 6.41
CA TYR A 29 -21.68 -11.89 5.27
C TYR A 29 -21.61 -10.44 5.73
N GLU A 30 -20.86 -9.61 4.99
CA GLU A 30 -20.81 -8.17 5.19
C GLU A 30 -20.95 -7.46 3.84
N SER A 31 -21.85 -6.48 3.78
CA SER A 31 -21.87 -5.53 2.66
C SER A 31 -20.74 -4.52 2.81
N VAL A 32 -20.04 -4.23 1.72
CA VAL A 32 -18.90 -3.31 1.71
C VAL A 32 -19.28 -1.99 1.03
N PHE A 33 -19.01 -0.89 1.72
CA PHE A 33 -19.36 0.46 1.26
C PHE A 33 -18.10 1.33 1.12
N PHE A 34 -18.12 2.18 0.11
CA PHE A 34 -17.19 3.29 -0.09
C PHE A 34 -18.00 4.57 -0.33
N GLU A 35 -17.73 5.63 0.44
CA GLU A 35 -18.49 6.90 0.37
C GLU A 35 -20.02 6.70 0.45
N GLY A 36 -20.48 5.80 1.31
CA GLY A 36 -21.89 5.49 1.51
C GLY A 36 -22.54 4.63 0.41
N LYS A 37 -21.84 4.31 -0.67
CA LYS A 37 -22.32 3.44 -1.75
C LYS A 37 -21.82 2.02 -1.57
N ARG A 38 -22.69 1.03 -1.74
CA ARG A 38 -22.28 -0.37 -1.71
C ARG A 38 -21.46 -0.70 -2.95
N ILE A 39 -20.25 -1.21 -2.73
CA ILE A 39 -19.27 -1.54 -3.79
C ILE A 39 -18.88 -3.02 -3.79
N GLY A 40 -19.33 -3.80 -2.82
CA GLY A 40 -18.91 -5.19 -2.78
C GLY A 40 -19.49 -6.00 -1.62
N LEU A 41 -18.88 -7.14 -1.50
CA LEU A 41 -19.21 -8.20 -0.55
C LEU A 41 -17.93 -8.67 0.13
N HIS A 42 -18.00 -8.89 1.44
CA HIS A 42 -16.99 -9.60 2.19
C HIS A 42 -17.66 -10.84 2.84
N THR A 43 -17.03 -12.01 2.71
CA THR A 43 -17.49 -13.24 3.34
C THR A 43 -16.39 -13.84 4.18
N VAL A 44 -16.73 -14.36 5.36
CA VAL A 44 -15.82 -15.19 6.16
C VAL A 44 -16.49 -16.54 6.38
N ARG A 45 -15.82 -17.61 6.01
CA ARG A 45 -16.31 -18.98 6.14
C ARG A 45 -15.41 -19.72 7.11
N VAL A 46 -16.03 -20.36 8.08
CA VAL A 46 -15.38 -21.24 9.06
C VAL A 46 -15.91 -22.65 8.88
N GLN A 47 -15.00 -23.61 8.69
CA GLN A 47 -15.33 -25.02 8.45
C GLN A 47 -14.35 -25.91 9.21
N ARG A 48 -14.84 -26.98 9.84
CA ARG A 48 -14.00 -28.07 10.34
C ARG A 48 -13.62 -28.99 9.19
N GLU A 49 -12.36 -29.38 9.13
CA GLU A 49 -11.90 -30.38 8.16
C GLU A 49 -12.26 -31.79 8.65
N ALA A 50 -12.37 -32.73 7.71
CA ALA A 50 -12.71 -34.12 8.03
C ALA A 50 -11.74 -34.69 9.09
N GLY A 51 -12.30 -35.29 10.15
CA GLY A 51 -11.54 -35.82 11.29
C GLY A 51 -11.21 -34.82 12.39
N ASP A 52 -11.81 -33.61 12.37
CA ASP A 52 -11.73 -32.55 13.40
C ASP A 52 -10.30 -32.11 13.81
N LYS A 53 -9.29 -32.44 13.01
CA LYS A 53 -7.90 -32.08 13.31
C LYS A 53 -7.60 -30.60 13.04
N PHE A 54 -8.33 -30.00 12.10
CA PHE A 54 -8.09 -28.64 11.66
C PHE A 54 -9.39 -27.86 11.45
N ILE A 55 -9.29 -26.56 11.65
CA ILE A 55 -10.33 -25.60 11.33
C ILE A 55 -9.80 -24.74 10.18
N ARG A 56 -10.54 -24.67 9.08
CA ARG A 56 -10.25 -23.79 7.97
C ARG A 56 -11.09 -22.54 8.09
N VAL A 57 -10.42 -21.39 8.12
CA VAL A 57 -11.06 -20.08 8.00
C VAL A 57 -10.65 -19.49 6.66
N SER A 58 -11.63 -19.11 5.86
CA SER A 58 -11.39 -18.45 4.57
C SER A 58 -12.24 -17.19 4.46
N SER A 59 -11.68 -16.17 3.87
CA SER A 59 -12.33 -14.90 3.63
C SER A 59 -12.19 -14.50 2.17
N THR A 60 -13.23 -13.90 1.65
CA THR A 60 -13.25 -13.37 0.29
C THR A 60 -13.77 -11.95 0.32
N LEU A 61 -13.00 -11.03 -0.20
CA LEU A 61 -13.38 -9.65 -0.44
C LEU A 61 -13.54 -9.44 -1.95
N ASP A 62 -14.77 -9.24 -2.41
CA ASP A 62 -15.10 -8.93 -3.80
C ASP A 62 -15.56 -7.48 -3.89
N LEU A 63 -14.82 -6.64 -4.62
CA LEU A 63 -15.15 -5.23 -4.84
C LEU A 63 -15.34 -4.94 -6.33
N THR A 64 -16.38 -4.20 -6.66
CA THR A 64 -16.62 -3.60 -7.98
C THR A 64 -16.42 -2.10 -7.88
N LEU A 65 -15.49 -1.58 -8.65
CA LEU A 65 -15.06 -0.18 -8.64
C LEU A 65 -15.06 0.37 -10.08
N SER A 66 -15.15 1.67 -10.23
CA SER A 66 -14.83 2.34 -11.49
C SER A 66 -13.46 3.01 -11.39
N ARG A 67 -12.64 2.88 -12.41
CA ARG A 67 -11.38 3.60 -12.54
C ARG A 67 -11.35 4.30 -13.88
N PHE A 68 -11.45 5.63 -13.87
CA PHE A 68 -11.54 6.47 -15.07
C PHE A 68 -12.66 6.02 -16.04
N GLY A 69 -13.84 5.69 -15.48
CA GLY A 69 -15.01 5.22 -16.24
C GLY A 69 -14.99 3.74 -16.62
N THR A 70 -13.91 3.00 -16.35
CA THR A 70 -13.83 1.55 -16.59
C THR A 70 -14.12 0.77 -15.31
N LEU A 71 -15.03 -0.20 -15.38
CA LEU A 71 -15.31 -1.08 -14.26
C LEU A 71 -14.11 -2.03 -14.01
N VAL A 72 -13.72 -2.14 -12.76
CA VAL A 72 -12.64 -3.01 -12.28
C VAL A 72 -13.18 -3.85 -11.14
N ASN A 73 -13.01 -5.16 -11.24
CA ASN A 73 -13.29 -6.10 -10.17
C ASN A 73 -11.99 -6.48 -9.48
N LEU A 74 -11.93 -6.22 -8.17
CA LEU A 74 -10.84 -6.63 -7.30
C LEU A 74 -11.33 -7.78 -6.43
N ARG A 75 -10.60 -8.89 -6.43
CA ARG A 75 -10.86 -10.03 -5.54
C ARG A 75 -9.65 -10.30 -4.69
N ARG A 76 -9.87 -10.43 -3.39
CA ARG A 76 -8.87 -10.89 -2.44
C ARG A 76 -9.42 -12.06 -1.65
N GLU A 77 -8.74 -13.16 -1.73
CA GLU A 77 -9.01 -14.38 -0.95
C GLU A 77 -7.86 -14.56 0.03
N GLU A 78 -8.19 -14.82 1.26
CA GLU A 78 -7.19 -15.06 2.29
C GLU A 78 -7.77 -15.95 3.37
N GLY A 79 -6.91 -16.58 4.18
CA GLY A 79 -7.40 -17.44 5.23
C GLY A 79 -6.29 -18.06 6.06
N ALA A 80 -6.75 -18.87 7.01
CA ALA A 80 -5.91 -19.61 7.94
C ALA A 80 -6.39 -21.05 8.04
N ARG A 81 -5.43 -21.92 8.35
CA ARG A 81 -5.66 -23.29 8.82
C ARG A 81 -5.20 -23.35 10.26
N LEU A 82 -6.14 -23.58 11.16
CA LEU A 82 -5.90 -23.64 12.60
C LEU A 82 -5.96 -25.10 13.05
N THR A 83 -5.18 -25.44 14.04
CA THR A 83 -5.35 -26.71 14.78
C THR A 83 -6.64 -26.69 15.58
N ALA A 84 -7.07 -27.83 16.14
CA ALA A 84 -8.32 -27.95 16.89
C ALA A 84 -8.36 -27.05 18.14
N ASP A 85 -7.21 -26.67 18.69
CA ASP A 85 -7.07 -25.72 19.82
C ASP A 85 -6.99 -24.26 19.39
N GLY A 86 -7.04 -23.96 18.06
CA GLY A 86 -7.04 -22.61 17.52
C GLY A 86 -5.65 -22.05 17.21
N THR A 87 -4.59 -22.85 17.34
CA THR A 87 -3.24 -22.40 16.97
C THR A 87 -3.09 -22.35 15.45
N LEU A 88 -2.45 -21.32 14.94
CA LEU A 88 -2.17 -21.18 13.50
C LEU A 88 -1.22 -22.27 13.03
N PHE A 89 -1.68 -23.05 12.04
CA PHE A 89 -0.86 -24.03 11.32
C PHE A 89 -0.36 -23.46 9.98
N GLY A 90 -1.20 -22.74 9.28
CA GLY A 90 -0.86 -22.13 8.00
C GLY A 90 -1.79 -21.00 7.61
N THR A 91 -1.34 -20.18 6.66
CA THR A 91 -2.08 -19.02 6.15
C THR A 91 -1.89 -18.89 4.65
N PHE A 92 -2.83 -18.26 3.99
CA PHE A 92 -2.70 -17.90 2.57
C PHE A 92 -3.37 -16.56 2.31
N MET A 93 -2.90 -15.88 1.28
CA MET A 93 -3.55 -14.74 0.66
C MET A 93 -3.38 -14.85 -0.85
N HIS A 94 -4.44 -14.56 -1.60
CA HIS A 94 -4.40 -14.40 -3.04
C HIS A 94 -5.16 -13.13 -3.40
N GLN A 95 -4.50 -12.22 -4.08
CA GLN A 95 -5.11 -10.99 -4.56
C GLN A 95 -4.99 -10.91 -6.06
N SER A 96 -6.12 -10.78 -6.75
CA SER A 96 -6.19 -10.66 -8.20
C SER A 96 -7.10 -9.51 -8.62
N GLN A 97 -6.85 -9.03 -9.83
CA GLN A 97 -7.72 -8.13 -10.57
C GLN A 97 -8.21 -8.89 -11.81
N GLN A 98 -9.38 -8.56 -12.33
CA GLN A 98 -9.97 -9.25 -13.48
C GLN A 98 -8.97 -9.40 -14.62
N GLY A 99 -8.72 -10.66 -15.03
CA GLY A 99 -7.76 -10.99 -16.10
C GLY A 99 -6.32 -11.24 -15.63
N SER A 100 -6.06 -11.17 -14.32
CA SER A 100 -4.72 -11.30 -13.73
C SER A 100 -4.46 -12.65 -13.06
N LYS A 101 -3.17 -13.09 -13.06
CA LYS A 101 -2.72 -14.21 -12.23
C LYS A 101 -2.64 -13.81 -10.75
N GLY A 102 -2.55 -12.51 -10.47
CA GLY A 102 -2.48 -11.97 -9.12
C GLY A 102 -1.19 -12.29 -8.37
N THR A 103 -1.20 -11.91 -7.09
CA THR A 103 -0.13 -12.21 -6.13
C THR A 103 -0.66 -13.17 -5.08
N SER A 104 0.10 -14.20 -4.76
CA SER A 104 -0.21 -15.17 -3.71
C SER A 104 0.86 -15.14 -2.63
N LEU A 105 0.41 -15.33 -1.40
CA LEU A 105 1.24 -15.52 -0.23
C LEU A 105 0.80 -16.81 0.44
N ILE A 106 1.74 -17.69 0.74
CA ILE A 106 1.49 -18.96 1.45
C ILE A 106 2.43 -19.00 2.64
N GLY A 107 1.87 -19.17 3.83
CA GLY A 107 2.60 -19.26 5.08
C GLY A 107 2.34 -20.59 5.78
N THR A 108 3.38 -21.14 6.41
CA THR A 108 3.29 -22.36 7.24
C THR A 108 4.09 -22.12 8.52
N VAL A 109 3.51 -22.50 9.67
CA VAL A 109 4.21 -22.42 10.95
C VAL A 109 5.06 -23.67 11.12
N ILE A 110 6.38 -23.47 11.30
CA ILE A 110 7.39 -24.52 11.51
C ILE A 110 8.34 -24.01 12.60
N ASP A 111 8.54 -24.80 13.66
CA ASP A 111 9.52 -24.52 14.72
C ASP A 111 9.50 -23.06 15.24
N ASN A 112 8.35 -22.60 15.71
CA ASN A 112 8.16 -21.22 16.19
C ASN A 112 8.51 -20.13 15.15
N SER A 113 8.39 -20.45 13.89
CA SER A 113 8.55 -19.51 12.78
C SER A 113 7.40 -19.64 11.80
N LEU A 114 6.93 -18.53 11.29
CA LEU A 114 6.05 -18.50 10.12
C LEU A 114 6.93 -18.37 8.86
N LEU A 115 7.00 -19.46 8.10
CA LEU A 115 7.69 -19.50 6.83
C LEU A 115 6.72 -19.03 5.74
N VAL A 116 6.98 -17.90 5.12
CA VAL A 116 6.11 -17.26 4.13
C VAL A 116 6.80 -17.27 2.78
N ARG A 117 6.09 -17.79 1.76
CA ARG A 117 6.48 -17.73 0.35
C ARG A 117 5.53 -16.80 -0.41
N VAL A 118 6.10 -15.87 -1.16
CA VAL A 118 5.35 -14.89 -1.95
C VAL A 118 5.52 -15.19 -3.44
N LEU A 119 4.42 -15.48 -4.11
CA LEU A 119 4.37 -15.75 -5.55
C LEU A 119 3.72 -14.57 -6.29
N PRO A 120 4.19 -14.19 -7.48
CA PRO A 120 5.27 -14.82 -8.27
C PRO A 120 6.69 -14.34 -7.92
N LEU A 121 6.89 -13.54 -6.85
CA LEU A 121 8.21 -13.01 -6.47
C LEU A 121 9.23 -14.12 -6.16
N ASP A 122 8.78 -15.34 -5.93
CA ASP A 122 9.55 -16.49 -5.40
C ASP A 122 10.40 -16.11 -4.17
N ALA A 123 9.92 -15.14 -3.41
CA ALA A 123 10.56 -14.65 -2.21
C ALA A 123 10.10 -15.50 -1.01
N GLU A 124 11.07 -15.96 -0.23
CA GLU A 124 10.81 -16.66 1.01
C GLU A 124 11.26 -15.84 2.20
N ARG A 125 10.47 -15.85 3.26
CA ARG A 125 10.77 -15.16 4.50
C ARG A 125 10.41 -16.02 5.69
N ARG A 126 11.34 -16.09 6.65
CA ARG A 126 11.13 -16.69 7.96
C ARG A 126 10.88 -15.57 8.97
N ILE A 127 9.74 -15.64 9.64
CA ILE A 127 9.28 -14.63 10.61
C ILE A 127 9.17 -15.32 11.96
N PRO A 128 9.80 -14.83 13.04
CA PRO A 128 9.58 -15.34 14.38
C PRO A 128 8.07 -15.36 14.69
N TRP A 129 7.56 -16.52 15.11
CA TRP A 129 6.15 -16.73 15.37
C TRP A 129 5.92 -17.02 16.85
N ASP A 130 5.13 -16.15 17.49
CA ASP A 130 4.58 -16.39 18.80
C ASP A 130 3.20 -17.06 18.64
N PRO A 131 2.94 -18.25 19.22
CA PRO A 131 1.65 -18.93 19.16
C PRO A 131 0.46 -18.08 19.66
N ALA A 132 0.71 -17.09 20.51
CA ALA A 132 -0.30 -16.12 20.94
C ALA A 132 -0.65 -15.07 19.87
N SER A 133 0.08 -15.03 18.76
CA SER A 133 -0.22 -14.12 17.66
C SER A 133 -1.48 -14.56 16.92
N LEU A 134 -2.36 -13.59 16.62
CA LEU A 134 -3.61 -13.84 15.93
C LEU A 134 -3.43 -13.74 14.41
N ASP A 135 -4.20 -14.53 13.69
CA ASP A 135 -4.47 -14.29 12.28
C ASP A 135 -5.60 -13.23 12.12
N PRO A 136 -5.78 -12.64 10.92
CA PRO A 136 -6.79 -11.60 10.72
C PRO A 136 -8.24 -12.05 11.01
N TRP A 137 -8.52 -13.35 10.93
CA TRP A 137 -9.88 -13.91 11.05
C TRP A 137 -10.23 -14.26 12.48
N THR A 138 -9.30 -14.86 13.21
CA THR A 138 -9.42 -15.08 14.65
C THR A 138 -9.63 -13.76 15.38
N THR A 139 -8.98 -12.68 14.88
CA THR A 139 -9.17 -11.33 15.40
C THR A 139 -10.65 -10.88 15.38
N LEU A 140 -11.47 -11.29 14.41
CA LEU A 140 -12.89 -10.92 14.35
C LEU A 140 -13.71 -11.49 15.54
N HIS A 141 -13.27 -12.58 16.13
CA HIS A 141 -13.92 -13.23 17.25
C HIS A 141 -13.18 -13.01 18.59
N GLN A 142 -12.06 -12.29 18.57
CA GLN A 142 -11.22 -12.08 19.75
C GLN A 142 -11.96 -11.45 20.93
N PHE A 143 -13.00 -10.67 20.65
CA PHE A 143 -13.76 -9.96 21.68
C PHE A 143 -15.06 -10.70 22.08
N ALA A 144 -15.36 -11.83 21.42
CA ALA A 144 -16.56 -12.59 21.70
C ALA A 144 -16.59 -13.08 23.17
N GLY A 145 -17.69 -12.80 23.85
CA GLY A 145 -17.90 -13.17 25.25
C GLY A 145 -17.07 -12.37 26.28
N LYS A 146 -16.22 -11.42 25.85
CA LYS A 146 -15.44 -10.59 26.76
C LYS A 146 -16.26 -9.40 27.25
N LYS A 147 -16.17 -9.11 28.54
CA LYS A 147 -16.70 -7.88 29.14
C LYS A 147 -15.73 -6.75 28.84
N LEU A 148 -16.11 -5.85 27.93
CA LEU A 148 -15.34 -4.67 27.57
C LEU A 148 -15.94 -3.43 28.21
N GLU A 149 -15.13 -2.69 28.99
CA GLU A 149 -15.53 -1.46 29.65
C GLU A 149 -14.92 -0.23 28.97
N THR A 150 -15.62 0.88 29.03
CA THR A 150 -15.12 2.15 28.50
C THR A 150 -13.82 2.55 29.21
N GLY A 151 -12.77 2.84 28.43
CA GLY A 151 -11.45 3.18 28.95
C GLY A 151 -10.46 2.01 28.94
N ASP A 152 -10.93 0.77 28.78
CA ASP A 152 -10.03 -0.38 28.64
C ASP A 152 -9.06 -0.19 27.49
N THR A 153 -7.80 -0.60 27.73
CA THR A 153 -6.75 -0.62 26.71
C THR A 153 -5.95 -1.90 26.84
N PHE A 154 -5.64 -2.53 25.71
CA PHE A 154 -4.79 -3.72 25.68
C PHE A 154 -4.11 -3.84 24.31
N THR A 155 -3.16 -4.76 24.20
CA THR A 155 -2.43 -5.05 22.96
C THR A 155 -2.49 -6.53 22.62
N PHE A 156 -2.36 -6.83 21.33
CA PHE A 156 -2.14 -8.18 20.85
C PHE A 156 -1.27 -8.14 19.59
N SER A 157 -0.60 -9.24 19.30
CA SER A 157 0.16 -9.42 18.06
C SER A 157 -0.74 -10.02 16.99
N ARG A 158 -0.66 -9.49 15.75
CA ARG A 158 -1.45 -9.97 14.62
C ARG A 158 -0.59 -10.09 13.36
N TRP A 159 -0.75 -11.20 12.68
CA TRP A 159 -0.22 -11.38 11.33
C TRP A 159 -0.96 -10.51 10.32
N GLU A 160 -0.21 -9.76 9.55
CA GLU A 160 -0.73 -8.90 8.48
C GLU A 160 -0.16 -9.34 7.13
N PRO A 161 -0.90 -10.17 6.37
CA PRO A 161 -0.45 -10.71 5.10
C PRO A 161 -0.02 -9.64 4.09
N LEU A 162 -0.75 -8.53 4.02
CA LEU A 162 -0.47 -7.45 3.08
C LEU A 162 0.93 -6.84 3.25
N TYR A 163 1.42 -6.82 4.48
CA TYR A 163 2.74 -6.27 4.84
C TYR A 163 3.81 -7.35 5.01
N ASN A 164 3.41 -8.62 5.00
CA ASN A 164 4.26 -9.77 5.32
C ASN A 164 4.98 -9.58 6.67
N ARG A 165 4.25 -9.21 7.72
CA ARG A 165 4.75 -8.88 9.07
C ARG A 165 3.75 -9.29 10.15
N VAL A 166 4.29 -9.57 11.34
CA VAL A 166 3.51 -9.57 12.58
C VAL A 166 3.58 -8.16 13.17
N LEU A 167 2.42 -7.59 13.48
CA LEU A 167 2.31 -6.24 14.03
C LEU A 167 1.65 -6.29 15.40
N THR A 168 2.12 -5.45 16.33
CA THR A 168 1.41 -5.18 17.57
C THR A 168 0.24 -4.25 17.26
N VAL A 169 -0.95 -4.61 17.74
CA VAL A 169 -2.16 -3.82 17.61
C VAL A 169 -2.61 -3.36 18.98
N ARG A 170 -2.71 -2.05 19.17
CA ARG A 170 -3.27 -1.44 20.38
C ARG A 170 -4.77 -1.26 20.21
N VAL A 171 -5.53 -1.72 21.18
CA VAL A 171 -6.99 -1.55 21.27
C VAL A 171 -7.34 -0.53 22.33
N SER A 172 -8.29 0.33 22.02
CA SER A 172 -8.91 1.24 23.00
C SER A 172 -10.41 1.08 22.94
N VAL A 173 -11.04 0.80 24.07
CA VAL A 173 -12.49 0.65 24.21
C VAL A 173 -13.11 2.01 24.48
N ARG A 174 -14.11 2.40 23.69
CA ARG A 174 -14.83 3.66 23.77
C ARG A 174 -16.26 3.45 24.28
N ASN A 175 -17.00 4.53 24.46
CA ASN A 175 -18.42 4.47 24.84
C ASN A 175 -19.24 3.72 23.80
N LYS A 176 -20.39 3.18 24.23
CA LYS A 176 -21.44 2.78 23.30
C LYS A 176 -21.96 4.03 22.57
N GLU A 177 -22.24 3.88 21.30
CA GLU A 177 -22.83 4.95 20.49
C GLU A 177 -23.87 4.38 19.53
N ARG A 178 -24.82 5.22 19.14
CA ARG A 178 -25.83 4.87 18.13
C ARG A 178 -25.22 4.93 16.74
N THR A 179 -25.24 3.83 16.03
CA THR A 179 -24.68 3.74 14.67
C THR A 179 -25.59 2.90 13.77
N SER A 180 -25.52 3.15 12.46
CA SER A 180 -26.30 2.39 11.48
C SER A 180 -25.66 1.04 11.17
N VAL A 181 -26.46 -0.02 11.20
CA VAL A 181 -26.15 -1.36 10.71
C VAL A 181 -27.21 -1.70 9.66
N GLY A 182 -26.88 -1.54 8.38
CA GLY A 182 -27.88 -1.54 7.32
C GLY A 182 -28.90 -0.41 7.53
N GLU A 183 -30.17 -0.74 7.48
CA GLU A 183 -31.29 0.20 7.68
C GLU A 183 -31.63 0.43 9.16
N THR A 184 -31.03 -0.33 10.09
CA THR A 184 -31.33 -0.23 11.52
C THR A 184 -30.27 0.62 12.24
N ILE A 185 -30.73 1.39 13.25
CA ILE A 185 -29.84 2.09 14.18
C ILE A 185 -29.72 1.22 15.44
N ARG A 186 -28.48 0.91 15.82
CA ARG A 186 -28.16 0.10 17.01
C ARG A 186 -27.24 0.87 17.94
N GLU A 187 -27.33 0.60 19.22
CA GLU A 187 -26.36 1.06 20.21
C GLU A 187 -25.26 0.01 20.37
N LEU A 188 -24.04 0.32 19.93
CA LEU A 188 -22.96 -0.61 19.83
C LEU A 188 -21.70 -0.08 20.54
N ARG A 189 -20.89 -0.98 21.11
CA ARG A 189 -19.61 -0.67 21.72
C ARG A 189 -18.58 -0.32 20.64
N ARG A 190 -18.06 0.91 20.69
CA ARG A 190 -16.99 1.32 19.77
C ARG A 190 -15.62 0.91 20.32
N ILE A 191 -14.79 0.34 19.47
CA ILE A 191 -13.37 0.09 19.75
C ILE A 191 -12.50 0.63 18.62
N GLU A 192 -11.30 1.04 18.95
CA GLU A 192 -10.30 1.53 18.00
C GLU A 192 -9.08 0.60 18.04
N LEU A 193 -8.66 0.13 16.88
CA LEU A 193 -7.50 -0.73 16.69
C LEU A 193 -6.43 0.05 15.94
N VAL A 194 -5.27 0.23 16.55
CA VAL A 194 -4.15 0.98 16.00
C VAL A 194 -2.92 0.08 15.91
N PRO A 195 -2.57 -0.39 14.70
CA PRO A 195 -1.33 -1.14 14.50
C PRO A 195 -0.10 -0.26 14.71
N ASP A 196 1.00 -0.88 15.17
CA ASP A 196 2.28 -0.20 15.24
C ASP A 196 2.82 0.12 13.83
N ALA A 197 3.66 1.14 13.75
CA ALA A 197 4.32 1.51 12.52
C ALA A 197 5.35 0.45 12.08
N LEU A 198 5.47 0.27 10.79
CA LEU A 198 6.53 -0.54 10.17
C LEU A 198 7.46 0.34 9.33
N VAL A 199 8.65 -0.18 9.03
CA VAL A 199 9.59 0.48 8.12
C VAL A 199 9.50 -0.24 6.76
N ALA A 200 9.22 0.54 5.70
CA ALA A 200 9.22 0.09 4.32
C ALA A 200 10.26 0.91 3.54
N GLY A 201 11.38 0.28 3.22
CA GLY A 201 12.54 0.99 2.67
C GLY A 201 13.10 2.00 3.70
N THR A 202 13.21 3.27 3.31
CA THR A 202 13.65 4.36 4.19
C THR A 202 12.50 5.07 4.92
N GLN A 203 11.25 4.69 4.64
CA GLN A 203 10.07 5.37 5.18
C GLN A 203 9.38 4.58 6.27
N ARG A 204 8.88 5.34 7.28
CA ARG A 204 7.99 4.82 8.31
C ARG A 204 6.56 4.80 7.78
N VAL A 205 5.95 3.63 7.80
CA VAL A 205 4.56 3.41 7.35
C VAL A 205 3.72 2.98 8.55
N VAL A 206 2.63 3.69 8.83
CA VAL A 206 1.65 3.29 9.84
C VAL A 206 0.49 2.60 9.13
N PRO A 207 0.22 1.30 9.36
CA PRO A 207 -0.93 0.62 8.76
C PRO A 207 -2.25 1.27 9.18
N ALA A 208 -3.30 1.05 8.38
CA ALA A 208 -4.57 1.71 8.59
C ALA A 208 -5.17 1.40 9.98
N ARG A 209 -5.55 2.46 10.68
CA ARG A 209 -6.38 2.37 11.89
C ARG A 209 -7.73 1.76 11.53
N GLN A 210 -8.27 0.92 12.41
CA GLN A 210 -9.61 0.34 12.26
C GLN A 210 -10.51 0.82 13.40
N THR A 211 -11.78 1.05 13.10
CA THR A 211 -12.82 1.31 14.10
C THR A 211 -13.88 0.25 13.96
N TRP A 212 -14.20 -0.43 15.05
CA TRP A 212 -15.21 -1.47 15.07
C TRP A 212 -16.33 -1.11 16.04
N TRP A 213 -17.55 -1.52 15.72
CA TRP A 213 -18.72 -1.42 16.56
C TRP A 213 -19.23 -2.83 16.88
N LEU A 214 -19.11 -3.17 18.14
CA LEU A 214 -19.42 -4.51 18.65
C LEU A 214 -20.79 -4.53 19.32
N ASP A 215 -21.51 -5.64 19.15
CA ASP A 215 -22.72 -5.92 19.95
C ASP A 215 -22.36 -6.35 21.38
N ASP A 216 -23.41 -6.68 22.18
CA ASP A 216 -23.23 -7.09 23.58
C ASP A 216 -22.56 -8.47 23.72
N GLN A 217 -22.45 -9.24 22.62
CA GLN A 217 -21.72 -10.49 22.57
C GLN A 217 -20.26 -10.30 22.17
N GLY A 218 -19.82 -9.06 21.91
CA GLY A 218 -18.47 -8.72 21.45
C GLY A 218 -18.23 -9.02 19.97
N LEU A 219 -19.27 -9.22 19.17
CA LEU A 219 -19.16 -9.50 17.75
C LEU A 219 -19.28 -8.21 16.92
N PRO A 220 -18.41 -7.99 15.91
CA PRO A 220 -18.48 -6.80 15.08
C PRO A 220 -19.73 -6.80 14.20
N GLN A 221 -20.50 -5.72 14.31
CA GLN A 221 -21.69 -5.45 13.50
C GLN A 221 -21.38 -4.43 12.40
N ARG A 222 -20.38 -3.57 12.64
CA ARG A 222 -19.86 -2.60 11.68
C ARG A 222 -18.36 -2.41 11.90
N ARG A 223 -17.62 -2.26 10.82
CA ARG A 223 -16.18 -1.99 10.85
C ARG A 223 -15.83 -0.92 9.83
N GLN A 224 -14.89 -0.06 10.17
CA GLN A 224 -14.30 0.90 9.24
C GLN A 224 -12.79 0.73 9.20
N THR A 225 -12.23 0.78 8.02
CA THR A 225 -10.78 0.78 7.79
C THR A 225 -10.46 1.55 6.51
N THR A 226 -9.21 1.87 6.29
CA THR A 226 -8.74 2.41 5.01
C THR A 226 -8.04 1.29 4.25
N LEU A 227 -8.43 1.03 3.02
CA LEU A 227 -7.68 0.16 2.14
C LEU A 227 -6.69 1.02 1.36
N ASP A 228 -5.40 0.72 1.53
CA ASP A 228 -4.33 1.47 0.88
C ASP A 228 -4.53 1.49 -0.65
N GLY A 229 -4.44 2.67 -1.25
CA GLY A 229 -4.70 2.89 -2.67
C GLY A 229 -6.17 3.03 -3.08
N LEU A 230 -7.11 2.76 -2.17
CA LEU A 230 -8.55 2.89 -2.44
C LEU A 230 -9.20 3.98 -1.58
N GLY A 231 -8.93 3.98 -0.27
CA GLY A 231 -9.55 4.91 0.67
C GLY A 231 -10.39 4.20 1.75
N PRO A 232 -11.26 4.96 2.47
CA PRO A 232 -12.02 4.43 3.59
C PRO A 232 -13.13 3.47 3.14
N LEU A 233 -13.13 2.28 3.72
CA LEU A 233 -14.17 1.27 3.55
C LEU A 233 -14.97 1.08 4.83
N THR A 234 -16.28 0.85 4.68
CA THR A 234 -17.16 0.43 5.76
C THR A 234 -17.71 -0.96 5.45
N PHE A 235 -17.53 -1.88 6.38
CA PHE A 235 -18.09 -3.24 6.36
C PHE A 235 -19.29 -3.28 7.31
N VAL A 236 -20.42 -3.75 6.84
CA VAL A 236 -21.67 -3.80 7.61
C VAL A 236 -22.21 -5.22 7.59
N ARG A 237 -22.41 -5.80 8.78
CA ARG A 237 -23.04 -7.13 8.92
C ARG A 237 -24.34 -7.17 8.16
N SER A 238 -24.52 -8.19 7.34
CA SER A 238 -25.69 -8.33 6.47
C SER A 238 -26.12 -9.80 6.42
N ASP A 239 -27.40 -10.03 6.08
CA ASP A 239 -27.83 -11.34 5.63
C ASP A 239 -27.28 -11.66 4.23
N LYS A 240 -27.38 -12.94 3.84
CA LYS A 240 -26.86 -13.41 2.55
C LYS A 240 -27.52 -12.68 1.36
N ALA A 241 -28.84 -12.50 1.38
CA ALA A 241 -29.57 -11.90 0.26
C ALA A 241 -29.15 -10.46 0.02
N THR A 242 -29.08 -9.65 1.09
CA THR A 242 -28.63 -8.25 1.05
C THR A 242 -27.17 -8.15 0.59
N ALA A 243 -26.28 -8.96 1.13
CA ALA A 243 -24.87 -8.90 0.82
C ALA A 243 -24.55 -9.32 -0.63
N THR A 244 -25.25 -10.33 -1.16
CA THR A 244 -25.04 -10.88 -2.50
C THR A 244 -25.88 -10.22 -3.60
N ALA A 245 -26.77 -9.27 -3.24
CA ALA A 245 -27.58 -8.54 -4.21
C ALA A 245 -26.68 -7.86 -5.27
N LYS A 246 -27.11 -7.89 -6.54
CA LYS A 246 -26.33 -7.32 -7.64
C LYS A 246 -26.13 -5.81 -7.48
N ILE A 247 -24.91 -5.34 -7.71
CA ILE A 247 -24.61 -3.90 -7.76
C ILE A 247 -24.90 -3.43 -9.19
N THR A 248 -25.98 -2.64 -9.37
CA THR A 248 -26.50 -2.26 -10.69
C THR A 248 -26.18 -0.85 -11.12
N SER A 249 -25.83 0.04 -10.17
CA SER A 249 -25.57 1.45 -10.47
C SER A 249 -24.76 2.14 -9.36
N GLY A 250 -24.24 3.32 -9.66
CA GLY A 250 -23.65 4.20 -8.66
C GLY A 250 -22.25 3.79 -8.18
N VAL A 251 -21.54 2.95 -8.93
CA VAL A 251 -20.17 2.55 -8.59
C VAL A 251 -19.26 3.78 -8.60
N PRO A 252 -18.59 4.12 -7.46
CA PRO A 252 -17.74 5.30 -7.37
C PRO A 252 -16.48 5.15 -8.24
N ASP A 253 -16.05 6.26 -8.83
CA ASP A 253 -14.84 6.32 -9.64
C ASP A 253 -13.62 6.64 -8.77
N VAL A 254 -12.95 5.61 -8.30
CA VAL A 254 -11.76 5.74 -7.45
C VAL A 254 -10.56 6.30 -8.20
N GLY A 255 -10.55 6.22 -9.54
CA GLY A 255 -9.51 6.85 -10.35
C GLY A 255 -9.57 8.37 -10.24
N LYS A 256 -10.77 8.95 -10.22
CA LYS A 256 -10.96 10.40 -10.00
C LYS A 256 -10.67 10.80 -8.56
N ALA A 257 -11.09 10.00 -7.58
CA ALA A 257 -10.82 10.23 -6.16
C ALA A 257 -9.32 10.15 -5.82
N SER A 258 -8.50 9.50 -6.66
CA SER A 258 -7.05 9.42 -6.46
C SER A 258 -6.30 10.71 -6.85
N PHE A 259 -6.93 11.66 -7.52
CA PHE A 259 -6.27 12.91 -7.88
C PHE A 259 -6.16 13.85 -6.68
N ALA A 260 -4.99 14.50 -6.57
CA ALA A 260 -4.76 15.56 -5.61
C ALA A 260 -4.97 16.93 -6.29
N PRO A 261 -5.97 17.72 -5.89
CA PRO A 261 -6.26 19.01 -6.53
C PRO A 261 -5.15 20.04 -6.31
N LEU A 262 -4.91 20.86 -7.33
CA LEU A 262 -4.06 22.03 -7.28
C LEU A 262 -4.94 23.29 -7.43
N ASN A 263 -4.63 24.36 -6.69
CA ASN A 263 -5.45 25.59 -6.64
C ASN A 263 -5.48 26.39 -7.96
N LYS A 264 -4.47 26.27 -8.82
CA LYS A 264 -4.38 26.97 -10.11
C LYS A 264 -3.56 26.16 -11.13
N PRO A 265 -3.82 26.33 -12.45
CA PRO A 265 -3.10 25.60 -13.49
C PRO A 265 -1.63 26.03 -13.58
N LEU A 266 -0.75 25.07 -13.92
CA LEU A 266 0.64 25.32 -14.26
C LEU A 266 0.74 25.69 -15.75
N ARG A 267 1.47 26.75 -16.04
CA ARG A 267 1.86 27.10 -17.41
C ARG A 267 3.08 26.28 -17.81
N LEU A 268 3.04 25.62 -18.96
CA LEU A 268 4.14 24.78 -19.49
C LEU A 268 4.72 23.83 -18.42
N PRO A 269 3.89 22.97 -17.80
CA PRO A 269 4.25 22.26 -16.56
C PRO A 269 5.54 21.43 -16.71
N TYR A 270 5.75 20.82 -17.86
CA TYR A 270 6.90 19.93 -18.07
C TYR A 270 8.19 20.65 -18.45
N GLN A 271 8.16 22.00 -18.54
CA GLN A 271 9.34 22.84 -18.73
C GLN A 271 9.78 23.56 -17.44
N GLN A 272 8.94 23.51 -16.40
CA GLN A 272 9.25 24.17 -15.12
C GLN A 272 10.46 23.49 -14.46
N THR A 273 11.45 24.31 -14.07
CA THR A 273 12.68 23.87 -13.43
C THR A 273 12.63 23.96 -11.91
N LYS A 274 11.80 24.86 -11.38
CA LYS A 274 11.59 25.04 -9.94
C LYS A 274 10.16 25.48 -9.68
N LEU A 275 9.49 24.84 -8.73
CA LEU A 275 8.18 25.23 -8.25
C LEU A 275 8.10 25.04 -6.74
N ARG A 276 7.29 25.85 -6.08
CA ARG A 276 7.02 25.78 -4.65
C ARG A 276 5.55 25.46 -4.40
N TYR A 277 5.32 24.47 -3.56
CA TYR A 277 3.96 24.02 -3.20
C TYR A 277 3.77 24.03 -1.70
N ARG A 278 2.58 24.45 -1.27
CA ARG A 278 2.07 24.15 0.07
C ARG A 278 1.15 22.93 -0.04
N VAL A 279 1.41 21.89 0.75
CA VAL A 279 0.62 20.66 0.72
C VAL A 279 -0.08 20.46 2.05
N SER A 280 -1.40 20.27 1.97
CA SER A 280 -2.23 19.86 3.10
C SER A 280 -2.54 18.38 2.98
N VAL A 281 -2.46 17.65 4.09
CA VAL A 281 -2.72 16.20 4.16
C VAL A 281 -3.79 15.95 5.21
N SER A 282 -4.91 15.36 4.81
CA SER A 282 -6.00 15.08 5.74
C SER A 282 -5.77 13.75 6.48
N GLY A 283 -6.06 13.74 7.81
CA GLY A 283 -6.02 12.53 8.63
C GLY A 283 -4.61 11.97 8.90
N GLU A 284 -3.58 12.80 8.79
CA GLU A 284 -2.20 12.46 9.14
C GLU A 284 -1.66 13.46 10.16
N ASP A 285 -1.19 12.94 11.29
CA ASP A 285 -0.64 13.75 12.39
C ASP A 285 0.88 13.91 12.27
N ASP A 286 1.58 12.93 11.65
CA ASP A 286 3.03 12.96 11.43
C ASP A 286 3.32 13.24 9.94
N LEU A 287 3.67 14.50 9.64
CA LEU A 287 3.93 14.96 8.28
C LEU A 287 5.38 14.78 7.82
N LYS A 288 6.31 14.47 8.75
CA LYS A 288 7.77 14.52 8.50
C LYS A 288 8.26 13.50 7.47
N HIS A 289 7.56 12.37 7.34
CA HIS A 289 8.00 11.24 6.54
C HIS A 289 7.11 10.95 5.34
N LEU A 290 6.21 11.88 4.97
CA LEU A 290 5.28 11.66 3.87
C LEU A 290 5.89 11.91 2.50
N PHE A 291 6.93 12.72 2.42
CA PHE A 291 7.68 13.02 1.20
C PHE A 291 9.18 12.94 1.48
N VAL A 292 9.95 12.43 0.54
CA VAL A 292 11.42 12.45 0.64
C VAL A 292 11.97 13.84 0.42
N SER A 293 13.09 14.17 1.09
CA SER A 293 13.91 15.35 0.81
C SER A 293 15.25 14.88 0.27
N ASP A 294 15.58 15.22 -0.97
CA ASP A 294 16.78 14.79 -1.68
C ASP A 294 17.18 15.81 -2.77
N ASP A 295 18.02 15.40 -3.74
CA ASP A 295 18.43 16.26 -4.86
C ASP A 295 17.25 16.76 -5.70
N HIS A 296 16.14 16.02 -5.75
CA HIS A 296 14.96 16.35 -6.55
C HIS A 296 14.12 17.45 -5.90
N GLN A 297 13.97 17.42 -4.56
CA GLN A 297 13.11 18.34 -3.82
C GLN A 297 13.54 18.51 -2.38
N ASN A 298 13.19 19.67 -1.82
CA ASN A 298 13.34 19.99 -0.40
C ASN A 298 11.96 20.01 0.28
N VAL A 299 11.91 19.43 1.49
CA VAL A 299 10.69 19.30 2.30
C VAL A 299 10.87 20.04 3.61
N GLN A 300 9.95 20.94 3.93
CA GLN A 300 9.90 21.66 5.20
C GLN A 300 8.50 21.55 5.80
N ILE A 301 8.40 21.55 7.12
CA ILE A 301 7.12 21.59 7.83
C ILE A 301 6.99 22.96 8.47
N VAL A 302 6.00 23.73 8.08
CA VAL A 302 5.71 25.07 8.57
C VAL A 302 4.24 25.16 8.92
N GLU A 303 3.91 25.55 10.16
CA GLU A 303 2.54 25.73 10.65
C GLU A 303 1.61 24.52 10.36
N GLY A 304 2.13 23.31 10.57
CA GLY A 304 1.35 22.07 10.34
C GLY A 304 1.04 21.77 8.88
N LYS A 305 1.76 22.39 7.92
CA LYS A 305 1.67 22.13 6.48
C LYS A 305 3.03 21.77 5.93
N ILE A 306 3.05 21.03 4.84
CA ILE A 306 4.27 20.68 4.12
C ILE A 306 4.54 21.77 3.08
N LEU A 307 5.75 22.33 3.12
CA LEU A 307 6.28 23.17 2.05
C LEU A 307 7.26 22.33 1.21
N LEU A 308 6.96 22.18 -0.07
CA LEU A 308 7.82 21.51 -1.04
C LEU A 308 8.44 22.55 -1.96
N THR A 309 9.78 22.51 -2.10
CA THR A 309 10.47 23.16 -3.20
C THR A 309 10.97 22.06 -4.13
N VAL A 310 10.37 21.94 -5.29
CA VAL A 310 10.71 20.92 -6.29
C VAL A 310 11.60 21.55 -7.36
N ALA A 311 12.84 21.06 -7.48
CA ALA A 311 13.85 21.58 -8.41
C ALA A 311 14.76 20.43 -8.89
N PRO A 312 14.25 19.53 -9.76
CA PRO A 312 14.99 18.34 -10.18
C PRO A 312 16.28 18.72 -10.90
N PRO A 313 17.41 18.06 -10.57
CA PRO A 313 18.69 18.39 -11.17
C PRO A 313 18.76 17.95 -12.64
N ARG A 314 19.29 18.82 -13.49
CA ARG A 314 19.52 18.57 -14.92
C ARG A 314 20.99 18.43 -15.27
N SER A 315 21.86 18.95 -14.40
CA SER A 315 23.32 18.92 -14.51
C SER A 315 23.92 19.10 -13.12
N GLY A 316 25.21 18.91 -12.99
CA GLY A 316 25.95 19.05 -11.74
C GLY A 316 26.47 17.70 -11.24
N THR A 317 27.18 17.73 -10.13
CA THR A 317 27.75 16.58 -9.43
C THR A 317 27.13 16.50 -8.04
N GLY A 318 27.03 15.29 -7.49
CA GLY A 318 26.54 15.02 -6.16
C GLY A 318 27.46 14.09 -5.38
N SER A 319 27.01 13.63 -4.23
CA SER A 319 27.77 12.74 -3.33
C SER A 319 27.06 11.41 -3.06
N ALA A 320 25.95 11.11 -3.76
CA ALA A 320 25.24 9.88 -3.57
C ALA A 320 26.10 8.66 -3.96
N PRO A 321 26.26 7.67 -3.10
CA PRO A 321 27.06 6.49 -3.40
C PRO A 321 26.36 5.57 -4.41
N ALA A 322 27.14 4.98 -5.31
CA ALA A 322 26.68 3.88 -6.15
C ALA A 322 26.67 2.59 -5.31
N GLN A 323 25.53 2.15 -4.86
CA GLN A 323 25.38 0.90 -4.12
C GLN A 323 25.04 -0.25 -5.08
N PRO A 324 25.47 -1.51 -4.80
CA PRO A 324 25.23 -2.66 -5.67
C PRO A 324 23.74 -2.90 -5.97
N GLU A 325 22.84 -2.57 -5.04
CA GLU A 325 21.41 -2.76 -5.17
C GLU A 325 20.81 -1.96 -6.34
N TYR A 326 21.44 -0.86 -6.73
CA TYR A 326 21.00 -0.04 -7.86
C TYR A 326 21.41 -0.61 -9.22
N LEU A 327 22.23 -1.67 -9.23
CA LEU A 327 22.62 -2.42 -10.42
C LEU A 327 22.11 -3.87 -10.40
N ALA A 328 21.56 -4.33 -9.27
CA ALA A 328 21.15 -5.72 -9.11
C ALA A 328 19.86 -6.06 -9.87
N ALA A 329 19.86 -7.22 -10.52
CA ALA A 329 18.63 -7.81 -11.04
C ALA A 329 17.74 -8.31 -9.88
N ASN A 330 16.45 -8.36 -10.14
CA ASN A 330 15.45 -8.90 -9.22
C ASN A 330 14.20 -9.32 -10.01
N TYR A 331 13.19 -9.85 -9.32
CA TYR A 331 12.00 -10.36 -10.00
C TYR A 331 11.35 -9.37 -10.99
N PHE A 332 11.19 -8.09 -10.60
CA PHE A 332 10.57 -7.11 -11.49
C PHE A 332 11.54 -6.51 -12.52
N LEU A 333 12.79 -6.31 -12.11
CA LEU A 333 13.84 -5.71 -12.92
C LEU A 333 14.84 -6.80 -13.32
N ASP A 334 14.35 -7.81 -14.03
CA ASP A 334 15.09 -8.99 -14.51
C ASP A 334 15.91 -8.66 -15.76
N HIS A 335 16.76 -7.64 -15.62
CA HIS A 335 17.56 -7.10 -16.74
C HIS A 335 18.71 -8.02 -17.21
N ASP A 336 18.95 -9.12 -16.52
CA ASP A 336 19.81 -10.24 -16.90
C ASP A 336 19.15 -11.19 -17.92
N ASP A 337 17.84 -11.09 -18.14
CA ASP A 337 17.15 -11.80 -19.21
C ASP A 337 17.75 -11.47 -20.59
N PRO A 338 18.04 -12.48 -21.46
CA PRO A 338 18.69 -12.24 -22.76
C PRO A 338 17.93 -11.29 -23.68
N GLN A 339 16.58 -11.30 -23.67
CA GLN A 339 15.77 -10.40 -24.50
C GLN A 339 15.87 -8.96 -24.00
N VAL A 340 15.88 -8.77 -22.67
CA VAL A 340 16.07 -7.46 -22.03
C VAL A 340 17.47 -6.92 -22.33
N GLN A 341 18.52 -7.76 -22.25
CA GLN A 341 19.89 -7.40 -22.61
C GLN A 341 20.01 -6.96 -24.08
N ALA A 342 19.41 -7.71 -24.99
CA ALA A 342 19.40 -7.35 -26.41
C ALA A 342 18.68 -6.02 -26.68
N LEU A 343 17.54 -5.80 -25.97
CA LEU A 343 16.79 -4.56 -26.05
C LEU A 343 17.58 -3.37 -25.50
N ALA A 344 18.32 -3.57 -24.39
CA ALA A 344 19.14 -2.57 -23.77
C ALA A 344 20.27 -2.05 -24.68
N LYS A 345 20.97 -2.97 -25.35
CA LYS A 345 21.98 -2.62 -26.36
C LYS A 345 21.37 -1.81 -27.51
N ARG A 346 20.23 -2.23 -28.03
CA ARG A 346 19.51 -1.50 -29.07
C ARG A 346 19.08 -0.10 -28.63
N ALA A 347 18.59 0.05 -27.40
CA ALA A 347 18.12 1.33 -26.87
C ALA A 347 19.25 2.33 -26.66
N ALA A 348 20.39 1.89 -26.18
CA ALA A 348 21.58 2.72 -25.93
C ALA A 348 22.33 3.05 -27.23
N GLY A 349 22.44 2.08 -28.18
CA GLY A 349 23.32 2.19 -29.35
C GLY A 349 24.77 2.46 -28.95
N GLU A 350 25.50 3.23 -29.74
CA GLU A 350 26.91 3.55 -29.52
C GLU A 350 27.13 4.78 -28.61
N GLU A 351 26.13 5.27 -27.91
CA GLU A 351 26.28 6.46 -27.06
C GLU A 351 27.16 6.15 -25.84
N THR A 352 28.22 6.93 -25.67
CA THR A 352 29.21 6.76 -24.58
C THR A 352 28.95 7.67 -23.39
N ASN A 353 28.39 8.88 -23.61
CA ASN A 353 28.07 9.79 -22.51
C ASN A 353 26.93 9.22 -21.65
N PRO A 354 27.14 9.01 -20.35
CA PRO A 354 26.15 8.34 -19.49
C PRO A 354 24.79 9.03 -19.49
N TRP A 355 24.74 10.35 -19.39
CA TRP A 355 23.45 11.09 -19.35
C TRP A 355 22.73 11.05 -20.72
N LYS A 356 23.45 11.27 -21.82
CA LYS A 356 22.87 11.17 -23.16
C LYS A 356 22.36 9.75 -23.46
N LYS A 357 23.07 8.72 -22.99
CA LYS A 357 22.67 7.33 -23.07
C LYS A 357 21.36 7.11 -22.33
N ALA A 358 21.25 7.60 -21.10
CA ALA A 358 20.04 7.52 -20.30
C ALA A 358 18.84 8.22 -20.97
N GLN A 359 19.03 9.41 -21.52
CA GLN A 359 17.99 10.11 -22.30
C GLN A 359 17.60 9.37 -23.60
N LYS A 360 18.54 8.68 -24.22
CA LYS A 360 18.26 7.87 -25.41
C LYS A 360 17.41 6.66 -25.06
N ILE A 361 17.72 5.99 -23.96
CA ILE A 361 16.93 4.89 -23.41
C ILE A 361 15.51 5.36 -23.06
N GLU A 362 15.36 6.51 -22.39
CA GLU A 362 14.04 7.09 -22.07
C GLU A 362 13.19 7.25 -23.32
N ARG A 363 13.72 7.90 -24.38
CA ARG A 363 13.00 8.10 -25.64
C ARG A 363 12.69 6.78 -26.35
N PHE A 364 13.61 5.81 -26.29
CA PHE A 364 13.39 4.48 -26.83
C PHE A 364 12.20 3.81 -26.16
N VAL A 365 12.14 3.78 -24.83
CA VAL A 365 11.04 3.18 -24.07
C VAL A 365 9.72 3.90 -24.33
N ARG A 366 9.72 5.23 -24.44
CA ARG A 366 8.57 6.04 -24.83
C ARG A 366 7.91 5.55 -26.12
N ASN A 367 8.73 5.21 -27.11
CA ASN A 367 8.28 4.79 -28.42
C ASN A 367 7.98 3.27 -28.50
N PHE A 368 8.58 2.49 -27.62
CA PHE A 368 8.44 1.03 -27.60
C PHE A 368 7.15 0.57 -26.94
N LEU A 369 6.73 1.22 -25.84
CA LEU A 369 5.55 0.82 -25.09
C LEU A 369 4.27 1.51 -25.59
N ARG A 370 3.19 0.74 -25.69
CA ARG A 370 1.82 1.24 -25.89
C ARG A 370 1.14 1.44 -24.55
N ASN A 371 0.43 2.54 -24.35
CA ASN A 371 -0.31 2.80 -23.11
C ASN A 371 -1.46 1.80 -22.92
N ASP A 372 -1.45 1.09 -21.77
CA ASP A 372 -2.55 0.25 -21.29
C ASP A 372 -2.67 0.36 -19.78
N ASN A 373 -3.66 1.12 -19.32
CA ASN A 373 -3.91 1.35 -17.87
C ASN A 373 -4.48 0.12 -17.15
N ARG A 374 -4.75 -0.97 -17.86
CA ARG A 374 -5.24 -2.24 -17.30
C ARG A 374 -4.12 -3.25 -17.10
N ALA A 375 -2.91 -2.95 -17.59
CA ALA A 375 -1.79 -3.87 -17.50
C ALA A 375 -1.41 -4.14 -16.03
N GLU A 376 -1.13 -5.41 -15.73
CA GLU A 376 -0.66 -5.86 -14.44
C GLU A 376 0.82 -5.51 -14.23
N LEU A 377 1.23 -5.43 -12.97
CA LEU A 377 2.64 -5.29 -12.63
C LEU A 377 3.34 -6.63 -12.87
N VAL A 378 4.18 -6.70 -13.89
CA VAL A 378 4.87 -7.91 -14.36
C VAL A 378 6.37 -7.66 -14.48
N PRO A 379 7.22 -8.71 -14.52
CA PRO A 379 8.65 -8.59 -14.81
C PRO A 379 8.93 -7.92 -16.16
N VAL A 380 10.09 -7.29 -16.27
CA VAL A 380 10.49 -6.57 -17.49
C VAL A 380 10.60 -7.50 -18.68
N SER A 381 11.03 -8.76 -18.52
CA SER A 381 11.02 -9.77 -19.59
C SER A 381 9.64 -9.97 -20.21
N GLN A 382 8.58 -9.97 -19.40
CA GLN A 382 7.21 -10.05 -19.91
C GLN A 382 6.75 -8.74 -20.57
N ILE A 383 7.21 -7.57 -20.05
CA ILE A 383 6.95 -6.28 -20.70
C ILE A 383 7.57 -6.26 -22.12
N VAL A 384 8.78 -6.81 -22.27
CA VAL A 384 9.47 -6.88 -23.57
C VAL A 384 8.70 -7.76 -24.57
N GLN A 385 8.14 -8.88 -24.09
CA GLN A 385 7.33 -9.78 -24.94
C GLN A 385 5.97 -9.18 -25.30
N GLN A 386 5.37 -8.38 -24.42
CA GLN A 386 4.09 -7.72 -24.64
C GLN A 386 4.23 -6.21 -24.36
N PRO A 387 4.72 -5.41 -25.31
CA PRO A 387 5.12 -4.02 -25.09
C PRO A 387 3.92 -3.08 -24.90
N ARG A 388 3.25 -3.22 -23.77
CA ARG A 388 2.12 -2.40 -23.33
C ARG A 388 2.16 -2.21 -21.82
N GLY A 389 1.67 -1.09 -21.34
CA GLY A 389 1.58 -0.82 -19.91
C GLY A 389 1.31 0.63 -19.57
N ASP A 390 1.31 0.92 -18.29
CA ASP A 390 1.17 2.27 -17.74
C ASP A 390 2.53 2.81 -17.23
N CYS A 391 2.52 3.91 -16.47
CA CYS A 391 3.72 4.55 -15.95
C CYS A 391 4.65 3.58 -15.18
N ARG A 392 4.10 2.56 -14.51
CA ARG A 392 4.88 1.55 -13.76
C ARG A 392 5.75 0.73 -14.72
N HIS A 393 5.18 0.31 -15.84
CA HIS A 393 5.87 -0.48 -16.88
C HIS A 393 6.93 0.36 -17.58
N HIS A 394 6.63 1.63 -17.88
CA HIS A 394 7.59 2.60 -18.40
C HIS A 394 8.78 2.76 -17.45
N ALA A 395 8.52 2.97 -16.15
CA ALA A 395 9.56 3.12 -15.15
C ALA A 395 10.39 1.83 -14.98
N PHE A 396 9.76 0.67 -14.91
CA PHE A 396 10.46 -0.61 -14.77
C PHE A 396 11.34 -0.92 -15.97
N LEU A 397 10.80 -0.80 -17.18
CA LEU A 397 11.59 -1.05 -18.40
C LEU A 397 12.75 -0.08 -18.50
N THR A 398 12.54 1.23 -18.29
CA THR A 398 13.62 2.22 -18.31
C THR A 398 14.69 1.90 -17.28
N THR A 399 14.31 1.61 -16.02
CA THR A 399 15.26 1.28 -14.96
C THR A 399 16.05 0.01 -15.29
N ALA A 400 15.41 -1.04 -15.82
CA ALA A 400 16.09 -2.28 -16.21
C ALA A 400 17.07 -2.06 -17.37
N LEU A 401 16.68 -1.30 -18.42
CA LEU A 401 17.57 -0.99 -19.54
C LEU A 401 18.77 -0.11 -19.13
N LEU A 402 18.59 0.81 -18.17
CA LEU A 402 19.67 1.57 -17.56
C LEU A 402 20.67 0.65 -16.85
N ARG A 403 20.17 -0.25 -15.98
CA ARG A 403 21.01 -1.23 -15.24
C ARG A 403 21.74 -2.19 -16.18
N ALA A 404 21.08 -2.69 -17.21
CA ALA A 404 21.68 -3.54 -18.24
C ALA A 404 22.82 -2.84 -19.01
N ASN A 405 22.82 -1.51 -19.03
CA ASN A 405 23.90 -0.68 -19.58
C ASN A 405 24.91 -0.20 -18.53
N GLY A 406 24.92 -0.78 -17.33
CA GLY A 406 25.85 -0.46 -16.26
C GLY A 406 25.59 0.86 -15.53
N LEU A 407 24.41 1.47 -15.73
CA LEU A 407 24.02 2.72 -15.08
C LEU A 407 23.19 2.42 -13.81
N PRO A 408 23.68 2.78 -12.60
CA PRO A 408 22.91 2.58 -11.39
C PRO A 408 21.59 3.34 -11.47
N ALA A 409 20.47 2.62 -11.25
CA ALA A 409 19.14 3.20 -11.43
C ALA A 409 18.13 2.66 -10.41
N ARG A 410 17.10 3.47 -10.12
CA ARG A 410 15.98 3.15 -9.24
C ARG A 410 14.68 3.71 -9.82
N THR A 411 13.54 3.29 -9.28
CA THR A 411 12.26 3.94 -9.57
C THR A 411 11.95 4.99 -8.52
N ALA A 412 11.37 6.10 -8.94
CA ALA A 412 10.74 7.08 -8.08
C ALA A 412 9.21 6.94 -8.18
N ILE A 413 8.55 7.07 -7.06
CA ILE A 413 7.09 6.97 -6.91
C ILE A 413 6.60 8.29 -6.34
N GLY A 414 5.63 8.89 -7.00
CA GLY A 414 5.16 10.22 -6.59
C GLY A 414 3.93 10.66 -7.36
N LEU A 415 3.90 11.92 -7.74
CA LEU A 415 2.78 12.59 -8.36
C LEU A 415 3.26 13.38 -9.58
N LEU A 416 2.45 13.35 -10.63
CA LEU A 416 2.67 14.14 -11.84
C LEU A 416 1.49 15.09 -12.04
N TYR A 417 1.78 16.37 -12.30
CA TYR A 417 0.75 17.32 -12.69
C TYR A 417 0.11 16.93 -14.02
N VAL A 418 -1.23 16.93 -14.04
CA VAL A 418 -2.04 16.76 -15.25
C VAL A 418 -3.21 17.72 -15.23
N TYR A 419 -3.68 18.13 -16.42
CA TYR A 419 -4.90 18.91 -16.56
C TYR A 419 -6.04 18.01 -17.05
N ARG A 420 -7.10 17.86 -16.26
CA ARG A 420 -8.28 17.03 -16.53
C ARG A 420 -9.58 17.85 -16.43
N GLY A 421 -9.62 19.00 -17.14
CA GLY A 421 -10.65 20.01 -16.94
C GLY A 421 -10.41 20.89 -15.69
N THR A 422 -9.66 20.34 -14.72
CA THR A 422 -9.13 21.02 -13.53
C THR A 422 -7.67 20.68 -13.33
N PRO A 423 -6.86 21.57 -12.70
CA PRO A 423 -5.48 21.28 -12.37
C PRO A 423 -5.40 20.27 -11.22
N VAL A 424 -4.71 19.15 -11.45
CA VAL A 424 -4.57 18.07 -10.45
C VAL A 424 -3.19 17.42 -10.56
N PHE A 425 -2.79 16.75 -9.47
CA PHE A 425 -1.71 15.79 -9.47
C PHE A 425 -2.28 14.37 -9.48
N GLY A 426 -1.78 13.51 -10.38
CA GLY A 426 -2.06 12.07 -10.41
C GLY A 426 -0.88 11.27 -9.90
N PHE A 427 -1.13 10.14 -9.24
CA PHE A 427 -0.06 9.22 -8.85
C PHE A 427 0.69 8.72 -10.08
N HIS A 428 2.02 8.70 -9.98
CA HIS A 428 2.91 8.45 -11.09
C HIS A 428 4.20 7.76 -10.65
N MET A 429 4.83 7.06 -11.59
CA MET A 429 6.12 6.42 -11.39
C MET A 429 7.05 6.78 -12.55
N TRP A 430 8.32 7.07 -12.23
CA TRP A 430 9.38 7.34 -13.19
C TRP A 430 10.69 6.68 -12.76
N SER A 431 11.73 6.79 -13.58
CA SER A 431 13.06 6.27 -13.26
C SER A 431 13.98 7.39 -12.79
N GLU A 432 14.94 7.04 -11.93
CA GLU A 432 16.08 7.88 -11.60
C GLU A 432 17.38 7.12 -11.89
N VAL A 433 18.35 7.80 -12.47
CA VAL A 433 19.68 7.28 -12.78
C VAL A 433 20.74 8.07 -12.03
N LEU A 434 21.73 7.37 -11.49
CA LEU A 434 22.85 8.00 -10.79
C LEU A 434 23.94 8.39 -11.79
N ILE A 435 24.16 9.69 -11.97
CA ILE A 435 25.19 10.26 -12.84
C ILE A 435 26.07 11.20 -12.01
N GLU A 436 27.38 10.91 -11.96
CA GLU A 436 28.35 11.75 -11.23
C GLU A 436 27.92 12.01 -9.76
N GLY A 437 27.42 10.96 -9.08
CA GLY A 437 26.97 11.05 -7.68
C GLY A 437 25.67 11.79 -7.47
N GLN A 438 24.91 12.13 -8.53
CA GLN A 438 23.64 12.82 -8.46
C GLN A 438 22.51 12.02 -9.10
N TRP A 439 21.38 11.87 -8.41
CA TRP A 439 20.19 11.23 -8.94
C TRP A 439 19.45 12.17 -9.91
N ARG A 440 19.31 11.75 -11.17
CA ARG A 440 18.59 12.50 -12.21
C ARG A 440 17.37 11.69 -12.69
N GLY A 441 16.22 12.34 -12.71
CA GLY A 441 14.96 11.71 -13.12
C GLY A 441 14.78 11.62 -14.63
N LEU A 442 14.13 10.54 -15.09
CA LEU A 442 13.74 10.27 -16.47
C LEU A 442 12.31 9.73 -16.49
N ASP A 443 11.44 10.33 -17.29
CA ASP A 443 10.06 9.89 -17.43
C ASP A 443 9.74 9.48 -18.88
N SER A 444 9.84 8.18 -19.15
CA SER A 444 9.56 7.63 -20.47
C SER A 444 8.07 7.61 -20.84
N THR A 445 7.14 7.97 -19.95
CA THR A 445 5.76 8.23 -20.34
C THR A 445 5.62 9.56 -21.09
N LEU A 446 6.49 10.52 -20.80
CA LEU A 446 6.57 11.84 -21.45
C LEU A 446 7.67 11.89 -22.52
N GLY A 447 8.84 11.31 -22.26
CA GLY A 447 9.98 11.27 -23.19
C GLY A 447 10.65 12.63 -23.41
N ASN A 448 10.65 13.50 -22.39
CA ASN A 448 11.16 14.87 -22.46
C ASN A 448 12.66 15.00 -22.21
N GLY A 449 13.37 13.90 -22.01
CA GLY A 449 14.81 13.87 -21.70
C GLY A 449 15.12 14.26 -20.27
N GLY A 450 14.20 14.07 -19.36
CA GLY A 450 14.27 14.33 -17.93
C GLY A 450 12.92 14.72 -17.32
N VAL A 451 12.88 14.83 -15.99
CA VAL A 451 11.71 15.27 -15.23
C VAL A 451 11.72 16.78 -15.00
N SER A 452 10.57 17.33 -14.60
CA SER A 452 10.38 18.75 -14.32
C SER A 452 9.88 18.97 -12.89
N ALA A 453 9.78 20.22 -12.45
CA ALA A 453 9.19 20.56 -11.16
C ALA A 453 7.69 20.24 -11.02
N ALA A 454 7.06 19.74 -12.09
CA ALA A 454 5.71 19.18 -12.08
C ALA A 454 5.66 17.70 -11.60
N HIS A 455 6.81 17.10 -11.28
CA HIS A 455 6.94 15.78 -10.66
C HIS A 455 7.24 15.97 -9.17
N VAL A 456 6.31 15.57 -8.30
CA VAL A 456 6.49 15.62 -6.84
C VAL A 456 6.79 14.21 -6.36
N LYS A 457 7.96 14.01 -5.75
CA LYS A 457 8.42 12.69 -5.31
C LYS A 457 7.90 12.37 -3.91
N ILE A 458 7.32 11.20 -3.72
CA ILE A 458 6.90 10.66 -2.42
C ILE A 458 8.00 9.76 -1.87
N THR A 459 8.47 8.82 -2.68
CA THR A 459 9.48 7.82 -2.28
C THR A 459 10.24 7.32 -3.50
N ASP A 460 11.29 6.53 -3.28
CA ASP A 460 11.99 5.78 -4.31
C ASP A 460 12.32 4.37 -3.85
N HIS A 461 12.64 3.48 -4.80
CA HIS A 461 12.98 2.11 -4.46
C HIS A 461 13.86 1.43 -5.53
N HIS A 462 14.81 0.62 -5.07
CA HIS A 462 15.72 -0.18 -5.94
C HIS A 462 15.16 -1.59 -6.25
N TRP A 463 14.10 -2.05 -5.58
CA TRP A 463 13.41 -3.35 -5.75
C TRP A 463 14.25 -4.59 -5.41
N PHE A 464 15.42 -4.43 -4.86
CA PHE A 464 16.26 -5.55 -4.47
C PHE A 464 15.72 -6.24 -3.21
N LYS A 465 15.66 -7.57 -3.22
CA LYS A 465 15.18 -8.42 -2.10
C LYS A 465 13.82 -8.00 -1.53
N ILE A 466 12.88 -7.60 -2.40
CA ILE A 466 11.52 -7.32 -1.95
C ILE A 466 10.80 -8.63 -1.58
N ASP A 467 10.04 -8.58 -0.51
CA ASP A 467 9.20 -9.68 0.00
C ASP A 467 7.71 -9.32 0.04
N SER A 468 7.35 -8.15 -0.49
CA SER A 468 5.99 -7.62 -0.53
C SER A 468 5.91 -6.42 -1.46
N LEU A 469 4.71 -5.91 -1.73
CA LEU A 469 4.51 -4.64 -2.45
C LEU A 469 4.63 -3.40 -1.53
N ALA A 470 5.26 -3.55 -0.37
CA ALA A 470 5.50 -2.45 0.57
C ALA A 470 6.14 -1.19 -0.04
N PRO A 471 6.98 -1.23 -1.08
CA PRO A 471 7.48 -0.03 -1.75
C PRO A 471 6.41 0.93 -2.28
N LEU A 472 5.21 0.43 -2.57
CA LEU A 472 4.10 1.25 -3.05
C LEU A 472 3.28 1.90 -1.91
N LEU A 473 3.39 1.39 -0.69
CA LEU A 473 2.57 1.82 0.46
C LEU A 473 2.66 3.32 0.78
N PRO A 474 3.84 3.98 0.74
CA PRO A 474 3.92 5.41 1.04
C PRO A 474 3.03 6.25 0.13
N ALA A 475 2.99 5.92 -1.17
CA ALA A 475 2.13 6.61 -2.12
C ALA A 475 0.65 6.22 -1.94
N GLN A 476 0.35 4.92 -1.77
CA GLN A 476 -1.02 4.42 -1.60
C GLN A 476 -1.73 5.05 -0.40
N LYS A 477 -1.02 5.29 0.70
CA LYS A 477 -1.56 5.94 1.90
C LYS A 477 -2.02 7.38 1.69
N LEU A 478 -1.46 8.06 0.71
CA LEU A 478 -1.77 9.46 0.42
C LEU A 478 -2.93 9.64 -0.57
N VAL A 479 -3.46 8.53 -1.12
CA VAL A 479 -4.62 8.57 -2.04
C VAL A 479 -5.83 9.22 -1.38
N GLY A 480 -6.37 10.24 -2.04
CA GLY A 480 -7.55 10.99 -1.58
C GLY A 480 -7.31 11.95 -0.41
N LYS A 481 -6.07 12.07 0.08
CA LYS A 481 -5.75 12.89 1.27
C LYS A 481 -5.03 14.20 0.94
N LEU A 482 -4.48 14.33 -0.26
CA LEU A 482 -3.60 15.44 -0.63
C LEU A 482 -4.37 16.60 -1.25
N ARG A 483 -3.95 17.82 -0.93
CA ARG A 483 -4.36 19.07 -1.59
C ARG A 483 -3.15 19.99 -1.74
N PHE A 484 -2.94 20.48 -2.95
CA PHE A 484 -1.81 21.33 -3.32
C PHE A 484 -2.23 22.78 -3.54
N GLU A 485 -1.37 23.69 -3.12
CA GLU A 485 -1.42 25.12 -3.42
C GLU A 485 -0.09 25.53 -4.03
N LEU A 486 -0.12 26.04 -5.27
CA LEU A 486 1.06 26.62 -5.91
C LEU A 486 1.35 27.99 -5.29
N LEU A 487 2.54 28.13 -4.73
CA LEU A 487 3.03 29.38 -4.17
C LEU A 487 3.60 30.29 -5.28
N ALA A 488 3.55 31.59 -5.07
CA ALA A 488 4.29 32.53 -5.92
C ALA A 488 5.81 32.34 -5.69
N ASP A 489 6.60 32.57 -6.74
CA ASP A 489 8.03 32.77 -6.57
C ASP A 489 8.25 34.07 -5.80
N GLU A 490 9.00 34.01 -4.70
CA GLU A 490 9.49 35.17 -3.97
C GLU A 490 10.70 35.74 -4.67
#